data_40fbc788ced454d6ee302f49480fd7be
#
_entry.id   40fbc788ced454d6ee302f49480fd7be
#
_cell.length_a   1.000
_cell.length_b   1.000
_cell.length_c   1.000
_cell.angle_alpha   90.00
_cell.angle_beta   90.00
_cell.angle_gamma   90.00
#
_symmetry.space_group_name_H-M   'P 1'
#
loop_
_entity.id
_entity.type
_entity.pdbx_description
1 polymer ?
#
loop_
_entity_poly.entity_id
_entity_poly.type
_entity_poly.pdbx_seq_one_letter_code
_entity_poly.pdbx_strand_id
1 'polypeptide(L)'
;MLDIFEENGFAIVADDLAQESRQFREDVPKDADPLMALAKAWNNFDGCSLATDEFKPKGRIIIDAVKKYGADAVIVCMMKFCDPEEFDYPILLQEFEPEGIRSLFIEIDQESTAFEQIKTRVQTFAEIL
;
A
#
# COMPACT_ATOMS: atom_id res chain seq x y z
N MET A 1 -10.64 -7.29 8.51
CA MET A 1 -10.72 -6.45 7.28
C MET A 1 -10.43 -7.27 6.04
N LEU A 2 -9.38 -8.10 6.00
CA LEU A 2 -9.09 -8.96 4.83
C LEU A 2 -10.28 -9.84 4.45
N ASP A 3 -10.99 -10.39 5.46
CA ASP A 3 -12.19 -11.20 5.25
C ASP A 3 -13.27 -10.47 4.42
N ILE A 4 -13.40 -9.13 4.57
CA ILE A 4 -14.36 -8.33 3.80
C ILE A 4 -14.02 -8.35 2.31
N PHE A 5 -12.74 -8.33 1.96
CA PHE A 5 -12.31 -8.39 0.56
C PHE A 5 -12.60 -9.77 -0.02
N GLU A 6 -12.25 -10.83 0.69
CA GLU A 6 -12.51 -12.21 0.26
C GLU A 6 -14.00 -12.51 0.12
N GLU A 7 -14.83 -12.07 1.09
CA GLU A 7 -16.30 -12.22 1.04
C GLU A 7 -16.93 -11.52 -0.18
N ASN A 8 -16.28 -10.48 -0.72
CA ASN A 8 -16.73 -9.75 -1.90
C ASN A 8 -16.00 -10.16 -3.19
N GLY A 9 -15.31 -11.30 -3.18
CA GLY A 9 -14.74 -11.92 -4.38
C GLY A 9 -13.35 -11.41 -4.76
N PHE A 10 -12.69 -10.61 -3.90
CA PHE A 10 -11.32 -10.19 -4.14
C PHE A 10 -10.31 -11.24 -3.68
N ALA A 11 -9.31 -11.51 -4.49
CA ALA A 11 -8.09 -12.22 -4.10
C ALA A 11 -6.96 -11.20 -3.90
N ILE A 12 -6.33 -11.20 -2.73
CA ILE A 12 -5.19 -10.33 -2.45
C ILE A 12 -3.94 -11.01 -3.01
N VAL A 13 -3.37 -10.44 -4.06
CA VAL A 13 -2.20 -10.99 -4.77
C VAL A 13 -0.89 -10.32 -4.38
N ALA A 14 -0.95 -9.13 -3.79
CA ALA A 14 0.20 -8.39 -3.28
C ALA A 14 -0.25 -7.39 -2.21
N ASP A 15 0.68 -6.93 -1.40
CA ASP A 15 0.45 -5.90 -0.40
C ASP A 15 1.61 -4.89 -0.36
N ASP A 16 1.35 -3.71 0.20
CA ASP A 16 2.33 -2.69 0.60
C ASP A 16 2.04 -2.26 2.06
N LEU A 17 1.72 -3.22 2.91
CA LEU A 17 1.43 -2.96 4.31
C LEU A 17 2.70 -2.68 5.10
N ALA A 18 2.64 -1.68 5.98
CA ALA A 18 3.78 -1.22 6.77
C ALA A 18 4.39 -2.30 7.68
N GLN A 19 3.60 -3.29 8.08
CA GLN A 19 4.03 -4.39 8.96
C GLN A 19 4.26 -5.71 8.22
N GLU A 20 4.07 -5.72 6.89
CA GLU A 20 4.18 -6.91 6.06
C GLU A 20 5.22 -6.71 4.94
N SER A 21 4.83 -6.83 3.67
CA SER A 21 5.79 -6.84 2.55
C SER A 21 6.70 -5.63 2.49
N ARG A 22 6.23 -4.46 2.94
CA ARG A 22 7.05 -3.23 2.95
C ARG A 22 8.32 -3.40 3.79
N GLN A 23 8.26 -4.12 4.93
CA GLN A 23 9.43 -4.32 5.80
C GLN A 23 10.45 -5.30 5.23
N PHE A 24 10.03 -6.18 4.34
CA PHE A 24 10.87 -7.25 3.81
C PHE A 24 11.32 -7.01 2.36
N ARG A 25 11.12 -5.79 1.88
CA ARG A 25 11.42 -5.41 0.49
C ARG A 25 12.92 -5.41 0.21
N GLU A 26 13.73 -5.00 1.18
CA GLU A 26 15.17 -4.89 1.08
C GLU A 26 15.88 -5.92 1.94
N ASP A 27 16.85 -6.62 1.35
CA ASP A 27 17.71 -7.56 2.08
C ASP A 27 18.77 -6.84 2.93
N VAL A 28 19.01 -7.35 4.13
CA VAL A 28 20.10 -6.84 4.96
C VAL A 28 21.46 -7.24 4.36
N PRO A 29 22.38 -6.30 4.08
CA PRO A 29 23.71 -6.61 3.54
C PRO A 29 24.48 -7.58 4.45
N LYS A 30 25.15 -8.57 3.85
CA LYS A 30 25.85 -9.64 4.61
C LYS A 30 27.27 -9.27 5.03
N ASP A 31 27.86 -8.23 4.40
CA ASP A 31 29.30 -7.93 4.49
C ASP A 31 29.66 -6.86 5.49
N ALA A 32 28.72 -6.36 6.27
CA ALA A 32 28.93 -5.27 7.20
C ALA A 32 28.83 -5.73 8.66
N ASP A 33 29.36 -4.91 9.57
CA ASP A 33 29.02 -4.98 10.98
C ASP A 33 27.49 -5.05 11.12
N PRO A 34 26.93 -5.90 12.00
CA PRO A 34 25.48 -6.13 12.09
C PRO A 34 24.65 -4.86 12.28
N LEU A 35 25.10 -3.92 13.10
CA LEU A 35 24.40 -2.64 13.31
C LEU A 35 24.48 -1.76 12.06
N MET A 36 25.64 -1.73 11.41
CA MET A 36 25.83 -0.99 10.16
C MET A 36 25.03 -1.64 9.01
N ALA A 37 24.93 -2.96 8.97
CA ALA A 37 24.13 -3.68 7.99
C ALA A 37 22.63 -3.31 8.12
N LEU A 38 22.11 -3.30 9.33
CA LEU A 38 20.73 -2.85 9.61
C LEU A 38 20.51 -1.38 9.25
N ALA A 39 21.46 -0.52 9.59
CA ALA A 39 21.39 0.91 9.25
C ALA A 39 21.38 1.14 7.73
N LYS A 40 22.17 0.36 6.97
CA LYS A 40 22.17 0.41 5.50
C LYS A 40 20.86 -0.11 4.90
N ALA A 41 20.33 -1.21 5.40
CA ALA A 41 19.02 -1.73 4.97
C ALA A 41 17.92 -0.69 5.21
N TRP A 42 17.92 -0.05 6.37
CA TRP A 42 16.98 1.01 6.69
C TRP A 42 17.14 2.25 5.81
N ASN A 43 18.37 2.64 5.51
CA ASN A 43 18.63 3.78 4.62
C ASN A 43 18.17 3.54 3.17
N ASN A 44 18.15 2.28 2.74
CA ASN A 44 17.68 1.88 1.41
C ASN A 44 16.17 1.56 1.37
N PHE A 45 15.48 1.79 2.48
CA PHE A 45 14.06 1.50 2.60
C PHE A 45 13.21 2.58 1.91
N ASP A 46 12.83 2.31 0.67
CA ASP A 46 12.08 3.22 -0.19
C ASP A 46 10.56 3.03 -0.11
N GLY A 47 9.82 4.07 -0.51
CA GLY A 47 8.37 4.03 -0.70
C GLY A 47 7.55 4.04 0.60
N CYS A 48 8.15 4.42 1.73
CA CYS A 48 7.42 4.65 2.97
C CYS A 48 7.03 6.12 3.11
N SER A 49 5.76 6.41 3.31
CA SER A 49 5.27 7.80 3.49
C SER A 49 5.90 8.50 4.71
N LEU A 50 6.38 7.73 5.69
CA LEU A 50 7.04 8.24 6.89
C LEU A 50 8.54 8.48 6.70
N ALA A 51 9.15 7.97 5.63
CA ALA A 51 10.55 8.20 5.33
C ALA A 51 10.71 9.48 4.50
N THR A 52 11.83 10.18 4.73
CA THR A 52 12.23 11.30 3.88
C THR A 52 12.71 10.76 2.55
N ASP A 53 11.92 10.96 1.51
CA ASP A 53 12.18 10.47 0.18
C ASP A 53 11.95 11.60 -0.84
N GLU A 54 13.00 12.04 -1.50
CA GLU A 54 12.96 13.12 -2.48
C GLU A 54 12.16 12.73 -3.73
N PHE A 55 12.22 11.46 -4.12
CA PHE A 55 11.66 10.99 -5.40
C PHE A 55 10.29 10.36 -5.27
N LYS A 56 9.78 10.18 -4.05
CA LYS A 56 8.44 9.59 -3.80
C LYS A 56 8.14 8.31 -4.63
N PRO A 57 8.99 7.27 -4.58
CA PRO A 57 8.87 6.11 -5.46
C PRO A 57 7.70 5.19 -5.13
N LYS A 58 6.90 5.47 -4.09
CA LYS A 58 5.79 4.61 -3.61
C LYS A 58 4.82 4.22 -4.71
N GLY A 59 4.39 5.18 -5.54
CA GLY A 59 3.46 4.91 -6.62
C GLY A 59 4.05 3.97 -7.67
N ARG A 60 5.30 4.18 -8.07
CA ARG A 60 6.00 3.30 -9.00
C ARG A 60 6.15 1.88 -8.45
N ILE A 61 6.50 1.73 -7.18
CA ILE A 61 6.61 0.42 -6.53
C ILE A 61 5.27 -0.32 -6.59
N ILE A 62 4.15 0.38 -6.32
CA ILE A 62 2.81 -0.20 -6.39
C ILE A 62 2.45 -0.57 -7.83
N ILE A 63 2.73 0.30 -8.81
CA ILE A 63 2.50 0.04 -10.24
C ILE A 63 3.26 -1.19 -10.70
N ASP A 64 4.53 -1.32 -10.31
CA ASP A 64 5.35 -2.49 -10.63
C ASP A 64 4.80 -3.76 -9.99
N ALA A 65 4.29 -3.69 -8.76
CA ALA A 65 3.62 -4.81 -8.11
C ALA A 65 2.32 -5.20 -8.83
N VAL A 66 1.49 -4.23 -9.23
CA VAL A 66 0.27 -4.46 -10.03
C VAL A 66 0.62 -5.22 -11.32
N LYS A 67 1.61 -4.76 -12.07
CA LYS A 67 2.06 -5.40 -13.31
C LYS A 67 2.66 -6.79 -13.08
N LYS A 68 3.48 -6.93 -12.04
CA LYS A 68 4.16 -8.19 -11.71
C LYS A 68 3.21 -9.31 -11.30
N TYR A 69 2.21 -8.97 -10.49
CA TYR A 69 1.28 -9.96 -9.94
C TYR A 69 -0.05 -10.02 -10.69
N GLY A 70 -0.25 -9.17 -11.70
CA GLY A 70 -1.45 -9.15 -12.52
C GLY A 70 -2.69 -8.72 -11.72
N ALA A 71 -2.54 -7.73 -10.84
CA ALA A 71 -3.67 -7.22 -10.07
C ALA A 71 -4.60 -6.37 -10.94
N ASP A 72 -5.91 -6.50 -10.75
CA ASP A 72 -6.94 -5.75 -11.49
C ASP A 72 -7.18 -4.36 -10.92
N ALA A 73 -6.86 -4.15 -9.64
CA ALA A 73 -7.07 -2.89 -8.93
C ALA A 73 -6.18 -2.76 -7.69
N VAL A 74 -6.15 -1.57 -7.11
CA VAL A 74 -5.45 -1.26 -5.86
C VAL A 74 -6.47 -0.79 -4.82
N ILE A 75 -6.42 -1.35 -3.62
CA ILE A 75 -7.20 -0.86 -2.47
C ILE A 75 -6.25 -0.11 -1.54
N VAL A 76 -6.47 1.18 -1.38
CA VAL A 76 -5.69 2.05 -0.49
C VAL A 76 -6.42 2.15 0.84
N CYS A 77 -5.91 1.44 1.84
CA CYS A 77 -6.40 1.47 3.22
C CYS A 77 -5.54 2.45 4.03
N MET A 78 -6.11 3.58 4.39
CA MET A 78 -5.42 4.64 5.11
C MET A 78 -5.98 4.80 6.51
N MET A 79 -5.09 4.96 7.49
CA MET A 79 -5.52 5.31 8.84
C MET A 79 -5.95 6.77 8.88
N LYS A 80 -7.08 7.06 9.52
CA LYS A 80 -7.50 8.44 9.78
C LYS A 80 -6.40 9.22 10.48
N PHE A 81 -6.22 10.46 10.07
CA PHE A 81 -5.20 11.37 10.63
C PHE A 81 -3.76 10.93 10.41
N CYS A 82 -3.51 10.12 9.39
CA CYS A 82 -2.15 9.81 8.96
C CYS A 82 -1.69 10.83 7.90
N ASP A 83 -1.33 12.04 8.35
CA ASP A 83 -0.93 13.13 7.47
C ASP A 83 0.09 12.72 6.38
N PRO A 84 1.16 11.96 6.67
CA PRO A 84 2.10 11.57 5.63
C PRO A 84 1.48 10.76 4.49
N GLU A 85 0.55 9.85 4.80
CA GLU A 85 -0.14 9.06 3.79
C GLU A 85 -1.20 9.88 3.05
N GLU A 86 -1.88 10.79 3.76
CA GLU A 86 -2.84 11.72 3.15
C GLU A 86 -2.17 12.63 2.10
N PHE A 87 -0.94 13.08 2.36
CA PHE A 87 -0.16 13.86 1.39
C PHE A 87 0.34 13.03 0.20
N ASP A 88 0.66 11.77 0.40
CA ASP A 88 1.10 10.88 -0.69
C ASP A 88 -0.06 10.42 -1.58
N TYR A 89 -1.28 10.33 -1.05
CA TYR A 89 -2.41 9.78 -1.78
C TYR A 89 -2.74 10.50 -3.11
N PRO A 90 -2.80 11.85 -3.19
CA PRO A 90 -2.98 12.54 -4.45
C PRO A 90 -1.89 12.25 -5.48
N ILE A 91 -0.66 12.04 -5.03
CA ILE A 91 0.48 11.69 -5.89
C ILE A 91 0.26 10.29 -6.48
N LEU A 92 -0.16 9.33 -5.64
CA LEU A 92 -0.51 7.98 -6.09
C LEU A 92 -1.58 7.98 -7.17
N LEU A 93 -2.64 8.78 -7.01
CA LEU A 93 -3.71 8.89 -8.01
C LEU A 93 -3.21 9.43 -9.34
N GLN A 94 -2.34 10.46 -9.31
CA GLN A 94 -1.73 11.01 -10.52
C GLN A 94 -0.84 10.01 -11.26
N GLU A 95 -0.20 9.09 -10.53
CA GLU A 95 0.63 8.05 -11.13
C GLU A 95 -0.19 6.86 -11.63
N PHE A 96 -1.31 6.53 -10.98
CA PHE A 96 -2.20 5.42 -11.38
C PHE A 96 -3.03 5.75 -12.62
N GLU A 97 -3.44 7.00 -12.79
CA GLU A 97 -4.30 7.43 -13.89
C GLU A 97 -3.74 7.08 -15.29
N PRO A 98 -2.48 7.43 -15.65
CA PRO A 98 -1.91 7.12 -16.96
C PRO A 98 -1.70 5.61 -17.18
N GLU A 99 -1.58 4.83 -16.10
CA GLU A 99 -1.42 3.38 -16.13
C GLU A 99 -2.77 2.62 -16.18
N GLY A 100 -3.89 3.36 -16.09
CA GLY A 100 -5.23 2.78 -16.10
C GLY A 100 -5.56 1.94 -14.86
N ILE A 101 -4.84 2.17 -13.76
CA ILE A 101 -5.04 1.43 -12.52
C ILE A 101 -6.24 1.98 -11.78
N ARG A 102 -7.26 1.14 -11.59
CA ARG A 102 -8.42 1.46 -10.77
C ARG A 102 -8.07 1.35 -9.30
N SER A 103 -8.54 2.29 -8.48
CA SER A 103 -8.26 2.25 -7.06
C SER A 103 -9.49 2.56 -6.22
N LEU A 104 -9.59 1.91 -5.07
CA LEU A 104 -10.56 2.19 -4.01
C LEU A 104 -9.84 2.74 -2.80
N PHE A 105 -10.21 3.93 -2.36
CA PHE A 105 -9.74 4.51 -1.11
C PHE A 105 -10.66 4.11 0.05
N ILE A 106 -10.09 3.60 1.14
CA ILE A 106 -10.80 3.25 2.37
C ILE A 106 -10.07 3.92 3.54
N GLU A 107 -10.81 4.70 4.31
CA GLU A 107 -10.32 5.30 5.54
C GLU A 107 -10.70 4.41 6.73
N ILE A 108 -9.72 4.13 7.58
CA ILE A 108 -9.84 3.24 8.72
C ILE A 108 -9.57 4.01 10.00
N ASP A 109 -10.42 3.79 10.99
CA ASP A 109 -10.21 4.28 12.35
C ASP A 109 -9.81 3.11 13.25
N GLN A 110 -8.83 3.32 14.13
CA GLN A 110 -8.38 2.27 15.07
C GLN A 110 -9.49 1.78 16.00
N GLU A 111 -10.43 2.65 16.35
CA GLU A 111 -11.56 2.32 17.22
C GLU A 111 -12.80 1.83 16.47
N SER A 112 -12.76 1.80 15.14
CA SER A 112 -13.92 1.42 14.34
C SER A 112 -14.21 -0.07 14.45
N THR A 113 -15.36 -0.39 15.00
CA THR A 113 -15.95 -1.73 15.03
C THR A 113 -17.01 -1.92 13.94
N ALA A 114 -17.41 -0.85 13.26
CA ALA A 114 -18.48 -0.85 12.27
C ALA A 114 -17.88 -0.88 10.85
N PHE A 115 -17.70 -2.06 10.30
CA PHE A 115 -17.17 -2.27 8.96
C PHE A 115 -18.24 -2.27 7.84
N GLU A 116 -19.51 -2.00 8.17
CA GLU A 116 -20.62 -2.06 7.20
C GLU A 116 -20.45 -1.06 6.04
N GLN A 117 -19.97 0.15 6.33
CA GLN A 117 -19.71 1.15 5.29
C GLN A 117 -18.56 0.71 4.36
N ILE A 118 -17.53 0.12 4.94
CA ILE A 118 -16.40 -0.42 4.18
C ILE A 118 -16.88 -1.57 3.29
N LYS A 119 -17.69 -2.49 3.84
CA LYS A 119 -18.26 -3.61 3.10
C LYS A 119 -19.07 -3.14 1.90
N THR A 120 -19.96 -2.15 2.09
CA THR A 120 -20.74 -1.57 0.99
C THR A 120 -19.86 -0.96 -0.10
N ARG A 121 -18.80 -0.21 0.28
CA ARG A 121 -17.89 0.38 -0.69
C ARG A 121 -17.08 -0.68 -1.46
N VAL A 122 -16.62 -1.71 -0.77
CA VAL A 122 -15.89 -2.84 -1.38
C VAL A 122 -16.80 -3.58 -2.35
N GLN A 123 -18.05 -3.87 -1.96
CA GLN A 123 -19.02 -4.50 -2.82
C GLN A 123 -19.31 -3.69 -4.08
N THR A 124 -19.56 -2.38 -3.93
CA THR A 124 -19.80 -1.49 -5.08
C THR A 124 -18.58 -1.45 -6.00
N PHE A 125 -17.38 -1.45 -5.43
CA PHE A 125 -16.16 -1.46 -6.22
C PHE A 125 -15.98 -2.77 -7.02
N ALA A 126 -16.32 -3.91 -6.40
CA ALA A 126 -16.31 -5.20 -7.10
C ALA A 126 -17.27 -5.25 -8.30
N GLU A 127 -18.42 -4.58 -8.21
CA GLU A 127 -19.43 -4.53 -9.29
C GLU A 127 -18.98 -3.70 -10.51
N ILE A 128 -18.00 -2.80 -10.34
CA ILE A 128 -17.52 -1.91 -11.42
C ILE A 128 -16.14 -2.31 -11.96
N LEU A 129 -15.50 -3.32 -11.38
CA LEU A 129 -14.23 -3.89 -11.88
C LEU A 129 -14.47 -4.80 -13.07
#